data_60465f6f6455a4ddb30cbe4fc3a59923
#
_entry.id   60465f6f6455a4ddb30cbe4fc3a59923
#
_cell.length_a   1.000
_cell.length_b   1.000
_cell.length_c   1.000
_cell.angle_alpha   90.00
_cell.angle_beta   90.00
_cell.angle_gamma   90.00
#
_symmetry.space_group_name_H-M   'P 1'
#
loop_
_entity.id
_entity.type
_entity.pdbx_description
1 polymer ?
#
loop_
_entity_poly.entity_id
_entity_poly.type
_entity_poly.pdbx_seq_one_letter_code
_entity_poly.pdbx_strand_id
1 'polypeptide(L)'
;MMQIESITIKTKQMIDDLKAICANFGLGGSPGEYKIITQVFLYKYLSDKFGYEASKVEPSIAQAENVEAALTAMPDEDYEMMLMMLGGNVAKLKKTHYISYLFNHQNDDSMKKADGTPYPFHELFDDTLVDIANYNLDIFSVQTGSEEKIKLFEPISQYVIETAKKSPFCRAIINKLVEFSFAEVFEQKYDFFSQIFEYLIKDYNKDFGKYAEYYTPHTIADIIARIMVQGEVTNATVYDPAAGSGTLVLALAHQIGEDNCTIYTQDISSKSNEFLRLNLILNNLVHSLSNVVHDDTLIAPRHLNPQKNGLAKFQYIVSNPPFNMDFSDNRETLAGEKYSSRFFAGVPNIPNKDKSSMAVYLMFLQHIIYSMDTNGKAAIVVPTGFLTAGSGIPKKIREHIVKNRMLRGVVSMPSNIFATTGTNVSIIFLDKENRDGQVTLMDASKLGTKEKVDGKNQRTVLS
;
A
#
# COMPACT_ATOMS: atom_id res chain seq x y z
N MET A 1 -16.86 -21.10 3.58
CA MET A 1 -17.44 -20.18 2.62
C MET A 1 -18.49 -19.26 3.25
N MET A 2 -19.60 -19.75 3.82
CA MET A 2 -20.63 -18.91 4.48
C MET A 2 -20.10 -18.01 5.62
N GLN A 3 -19.12 -18.46 6.41
CA GLN A 3 -18.58 -17.69 7.53
C GLN A 3 -17.72 -16.51 7.04
N ILE A 4 -16.92 -16.71 6.00
CA ILE A 4 -16.10 -15.64 5.37
C ILE A 4 -16.99 -14.59 4.71
N GLU A 5 -18.04 -15.01 4.03
CA GLU A 5 -19.02 -14.09 3.42
C GLU A 5 -19.72 -13.25 4.48
N SER A 6 -20.10 -13.84 5.62
CA SER A 6 -20.70 -13.11 6.74
C SER A 6 -19.76 -12.06 7.34
N ILE A 7 -18.49 -12.40 7.59
CA ILE A 7 -17.53 -11.45 8.16
C ILE A 7 -17.15 -10.34 7.17
N THR A 8 -17.08 -10.65 5.87
CA THR A 8 -16.86 -9.63 4.83
C THR A 8 -18.00 -8.61 4.82
N ILE A 9 -19.26 -9.06 4.93
CA ILE A 9 -20.42 -8.18 4.99
C ILE A 9 -20.36 -7.31 6.25
N LYS A 10 -20.10 -7.90 7.42
CA LYS A 10 -19.98 -7.16 8.69
C LYS A 10 -18.86 -6.13 8.65
N THR A 11 -17.71 -6.46 8.05
CA THR A 11 -16.58 -5.52 7.93
C THR A 11 -16.92 -4.34 7.02
N LYS A 12 -17.58 -4.60 5.88
CA LYS A 12 -18.05 -3.54 4.99
C LYS A 12 -19.09 -2.65 5.69
N GLN A 13 -20.01 -3.26 6.46
CA GLN A 13 -20.98 -2.50 7.23
C GLN A 13 -20.32 -1.60 8.27
N MET A 14 -19.31 -2.09 8.99
CA MET A 14 -18.55 -1.25 9.94
C MET A 14 -17.90 -0.05 9.23
N ILE A 15 -17.31 -0.24 8.06
CA ILE A 15 -16.72 0.86 7.26
C ILE A 15 -17.81 1.88 6.87
N ASP A 16 -18.98 1.43 6.42
CA ASP A 16 -20.09 2.30 6.05
C ASP A 16 -20.66 3.07 7.24
N ASP A 17 -20.73 2.43 8.41
CA ASP A 17 -21.14 3.07 9.65
C ASP A 17 -20.15 4.15 10.10
N LEU A 18 -18.84 3.90 9.97
CA LEU A 18 -17.80 4.91 10.22
C LEU A 18 -17.92 6.10 9.26
N LYS A 19 -18.20 5.85 7.98
CA LYS A 19 -18.48 6.91 6.98
C LYS A 19 -19.71 7.71 7.37
N ALA A 20 -20.79 7.04 7.81
CA ALA A 20 -22.01 7.69 8.28
C ALA A 20 -21.75 8.56 9.52
N ILE A 21 -20.92 8.10 10.46
CA ILE A 21 -20.50 8.93 11.60
C ILE A 21 -19.75 10.17 11.11
N CYS A 22 -18.75 10.03 10.23
CA CYS A 22 -18.06 11.19 9.66
C CYS A 22 -19.02 12.17 8.98
N ALA A 23 -19.98 11.69 8.19
CA ALA A 23 -20.99 12.53 7.53
C ALA A 23 -21.87 13.28 8.54
N ASN A 24 -22.31 12.63 9.63
CA ASN A 24 -23.14 13.24 10.67
C ASN A 24 -22.42 14.36 11.42
N PHE A 25 -21.10 14.35 11.46
CA PHE A 25 -20.26 15.39 12.05
C PHE A 25 -19.72 16.41 11.03
N GLY A 26 -20.24 16.38 9.79
CA GLY A 26 -19.89 17.34 8.73
C GLY A 26 -18.54 17.05 8.05
N LEU A 27 -18.02 15.83 8.16
CA LEU A 27 -16.75 15.41 7.58
C LEU A 27 -16.90 14.60 6.28
N GLY A 28 -18.15 14.23 5.90
CA GLY A 28 -18.43 13.41 4.72
C GLY A 28 -17.89 14.04 3.44
N GLY A 29 -17.12 13.29 2.65
CA GLY A 29 -16.46 13.73 1.43
C GLY A 29 -15.33 14.75 1.64
N SER A 30 -14.94 15.04 2.89
CA SER A 30 -13.83 15.94 3.18
C SER A 30 -12.47 15.23 3.06
N PRO A 31 -11.36 15.97 2.86
CA PRO A 31 -10.02 15.38 2.87
C PRO A 31 -9.66 14.68 4.19
N GLY A 32 -10.31 15.04 5.30
CA GLY A 32 -10.09 14.41 6.60
C GLY A 32 -10.79 13.06 6.76
N GLU A 33 -11.89 12.82 6.03
CA GLU A 33 -12.69 11.60 6.19
C GLU A 33 -11.88 10.33 5.98
N TYR A 34 -11.15 10.24 4.87
CA TYR A 34 -10.36 9.03 4.58
C TYR A 34 -9.26 8.81 5.62
N LYS A 35 -8.64 9.87 6.13
CA LYS A 35 -7.62 9.77 7.18
C LYS A 35 -8.17 9.24 8.48
N ILE A 36 -9.33 9.74 8.87
CA ILE A 36 -10.03 9.24 10.07
C ILE A 36 -10.37 7.76 9.90
N ILE A 37 -11.05 7.40 8.81
CA ILE A 37 -11.54 6.04 8.61
C ILE A 37 -10.39 5.04 8.50
N THR A 38 -9.32 5.37 7.76
CA THR A 38 -8.16 4.48 7.63
C THR A 38 -7.43 4.29 8.96
N GLN A 39 -7.26 5.34 9.75
CA GLN A 39 -6.62 5.26 11.07
C GLN A 39 -7.48 4.48 12.09
N VAL A 40 -8.77 4.75 12.15
CA VAL A 40 -9.71 4.07 13.06
C VAL A 40 -9.83 2.58 12.70
N PHE A 41 -9.92 2.27 11.41
CA PHE A 41 -9.90 0.89 10.92
C PHE A 41 -8.61 0.18 11.32
N LEU A 42 -7.47 0.83 11.09
CA LEU A 42 -6.17 0.29 11.44
C LEU A 42 -6.00 0.11 12.96
N TYR A 43 -6.46 1.07 13.76
CA TYR A 43 -6.44 0.93 15.22
C TYR A 43 -7.22 -0.31 15.67
N LYS A 44 -8.44 -0.51 15.13
CA LYS A 44 -9.22 -1.73 15.42
C LYS A 44 -8.49 -3.00 14.98
N TYR A 45 -7.94 -3.01 13.77
CA TYR A 45 -7.18 -4.15 13.26
C TYR A 45 -5.99 -4.49 14.17
N LEU A 46 -5.18 -3.49 14.55
CA LEU A 46 -3.99 -3.71 15.37
C LEU A 46 -4.36 -4.15 16.79
N SER A 47 -5.44 -3.62 17.38
CA SER A 47 -5.94 -4.02 18.68
C SER A 47 -6.36 -5.49 18.71
N ASP A 48 -7.17 -5.92 17.74
CA ASP A 48 -7.62 -7.30 17.63
C ASP A 48 -6.45 -8.25 17.27
N LYS A 49 -5.54 -7.83 16.38
CA LYS A 49 -4.35 -8.60 16.00
C LYS A 49 -3.44 -8.82 17.20
N PHE A 50 -3.25 -7.80 18.03
CA PHE A 50 -2.48 -7.91 19.26
C PHE A 50 -3.07 -8.99 20.18
N GLY A 51 -4.39 -8.95 20.44
CA GLY A 51 -5.05 -9.97 21.26
C GLY A 51 -4.92 -11.39 20.68
N TYR A 52 -5.06 -11.52 19.36
CA TYR A 52 -4.89 -12.79 18.65
C TYR A 52 -3.46 -13.34 18.78
N GLU A 53 -2.44 -12.50 18.61
CA GLU A 53 -1.04 -12.94 18.75
C GLU A 53 -0.65 -13.18 20.23
N ALA A 54 -1.19 -12.42 21.16
CA ALA A 54 -1.04 -12.67 22.59
C ALA A 54 -1.59 -14.04 23.00
N SER A 55 -2.74 -14.44 22.43
CA SER A 55 -3.32 -15.76 22.71
C SER A 55 -2.48 -16.94 22.20
N LYS A 56 -1.56 -16.72 21.26
CA LYS A 56 -0.66 -17.78 20.78
C LYS A 56 0.54 -18.01 21.70
N VAL A 57 0.98 -16.96 22.40
CA VAL A 57 2.18 -17.03 23.25
C VAL A 57 1.85 -17.19 24.73
N GLU A 58 0.62 -16.85 25.16
CA GLU A 58 0.17 -16.89 26.54
C GLU A 58 -1.09 -17.78 26.69
N PRO A 59 -0.95 -19.00 27.25
CA PRO A 59 -2.06 -19.96 27.35
C PRO A 59 -3.27 -19.47 28.19
N SER A 60 -3.05 -18.59 29.14
CA SER A 60 -4.13 -18.02 29.98
C SER A 60 -5.04 -17.10 29.14
N ILE A 61 -4.47 -16.39 28.18
CA ILE A 61 -5.18 -15.53 27.22
C ILE A 61 -5.92 -16.39 26.17
N ALA A 62 -5.30 -17.49 25.72
CA ALA A 62 -5.93 -18.40 24.76
C ALA A 62 -7.26 -19.00 25.23
N GLN A 63 -7.43 -19.17 26.54
CA GLN A 63 -8.63 -19.76 27.18
C GLN A 63 -9.64 -18.71 27.64
N ALA A 64 -9.35 -17.42 27.50
CA ALA A 64 -10.19 -16.34 28.02
C ALA A 64 -11.41 -16.12 27.09
N GLU A 65 -12.59 -15.99 27.68
CA GLU A 65 -13.81 -15.58 26.95
C GLU A 65 -13.71 -14.13 26.45
N ASN A 66 -13.00 -13.27 27.18
CA ASN A 66 -12.73 -11.89 26.80
C ASN A 66 -11.23 -11.61 26.89
N VAL A 67 -10.58 -11.56 25.75
CA VAL A 67 -9.13 -11.39 25.62
C VAL A 67 -8.64 -10.06 26.22
N GLU A 68 -9.30 -8.92 25.94
CA GLU A 68 -8.89 -7.62 26.45
C GLU A 68 -9.05 -7.54 27.98
N ALA A 69 -10.11 -8.14 28.54
CA ALA A 69 -10.30 -8.20 29.99
C ALA A 69 -9.21 -9.04 30.67
N ALA A 70 -8.86 -10.18 30.08
CA ALA A 70 -7.79 -11.05 30.59
C ALA A 70 -6.43 -10.38 30.53
N LEU A 71 -6.09 -9.70 29.42
CA LEU A 71 -4.87 -8.92 29.25
C LEU A 71 -4.81 -7.74 30.25
N THR A 72 -5.93 -7.08 30.52
CA THR A 72 -6.00 -5.98 31.50
C THR A 72 -5.76 -6.48 32.93
N ALA A 73 -6.27 -7.66 33.27
CA ALA A 73 -6.13 -8.27 34.59
C ALA A 73 -4.75 -8.91 34.83
N MET A 74 -3.95 -9.15 33.78
CA MET A 74 -2.63 -9.77 33.87
C MET A 74 -1.69 -8.90 34.74
N PRO A 75 -0.86 -9.46 35.64
CA PRO A 75 0.19 -8.75 36.36
C PRO A 75 1.13 -8.03 35.37
N ASP A 76 1.66 -6.86 35.75
CA ASP A 76 2.47 -6.05 34.86
C ASP A 76 3.79 -6.74 34.45
N GLU A 77 4.39 -7.52 35.34
CA GLU A 77 5.60 -8.31 35.02
C GLU A 77 5.32 -9.38 33.98
N ASP A 78 4.20 -10.11 34.08
CA ASP A 78 3.79 -11.12 33.14
C ASP A 78 3.42 -10.49 31.77
N TYR A 79 2.79 -9.31 31.82
CA TYR A 79 2.43 -8.55 30.64
C TYR A 79 3.67 -8.12 29.83
N GLU A 80 4.69 -7.57 30.50
CA GLU A 80 5.95 -7.19 29.85
C GLU A 80 6.69 -8.42 29.30
N MET A 81 6.66 -9.55 29.99
CA MET A 81 7.24 -10.81 29.50
C MET A 81 6.52 -11.30 28.24
N MET A 82 5.19 -11.27 28.23
CA MET A 82 4.39 -11.59 27.04
C MET A 82 4.73 -10.66 25.88
N LEU A 83 4.87 -9.33 26.10
CA LEU A 83 5.27 -8.38 25.04
C LEU A 83 6.62 -8.70 24.43
N MET A 84 7.56 -9.27 25.18
CA MET A 84 8.86 -9.70 24.65
C MET A 84 8.76 -10.97 23.81
N MET A 85 7.75 -11.81 24.06
CA MET A 85 7.51 -13.04 23.28
C MET A 85 6.79 -12.78 21.96
N LEU A 86 6.13 -11.63 21.80
CA LEU A 86 5.46 -11.27 20.55
C LEU A 86 6.46 -11.04 19.42
N GLY A 87 6.10 -11.50 18.24
CA GLY A 87 6.90 -11.29 17.03
C GLY A 87 7.11 -9.80 16.69
N GLY A 88 8.22 -9.50 15.99
CA GLY A 88 8.56 -8.13 15.58
C GLY A 88 7.58 -7.47 14.61
N ASN A 89 6.62 -8.23 14.08
CA ASN A 89 5.58 -7.76 13.15
C ASN A 89 4.26 -7.37 13.87
N VAL A 90 4.21 -7.48 15.19
CA VAL A 90 3.01 -7.20 16.00
C VAL A 90 3.14 -5.85 16.66
N ALA A 91 2.14 -4.99 16.52
CA ALA A 91 2.09 -3.74 17.27
C ALA A 91 1.96 -4.03 18.75
N LYS A 92 2.86 -3.51 19.57
CA LYS A 92 2.81 -3.62 21.02
C LYS A 92 1.83 -2.59 21.57
N LEU A 93 0.95 -3.03 22.46
CA LEU A 93 -0.03 -2.16 23.12
C LEU A 93 0.22 -2.12 24.62
N LYS A 94 -0.06 -0.97 25.24
CA LYS A 94 -0.21 -0.84 26.69
C LYS A 94 -1.66 -1.17 27.06
N LYS A 95 -1.93 -1.52 28.31
CA LYS A 95 -3.30 -1.80 28.80
C LYS A 95 -4.27 -0.61 28.59
N THR A 96 -3.75 0.61 28.62
CA THR A 96 -4.51 1.85 28.33
C THR A 96 -4.78 2.09 26.85
N HIS A 97 -4.21 1.29 25.96
CA HIS A 97 -4.42 1.39 24.52
C HIS A 97 -5.59 0.58 24.00
N TYR A 98 -6.21 -0.27 24.85
CA TYR A 98 -7.32 -1.12 24.41
C TYR A 98 -8.58 -0.32 24.09
N ILE A 99 -9.31 -0.81 23.13
CA ILE A 99 -10.61 -0.24 22.76
C ILE A 99 -11.57 -0.30 23.93
N SER A 100 -11.57 -1.36 24.70
CA SER A 100 -12.36 -1.49 25.94
C SER A 100 -11.98 -0.46 27.00
N TYR A 101 -10.70 -0.11 27.12
CA TYR A 101 -10.27 0.96 28.02
C TYR A 101 -10.90 2.31 27.65
N LEU A 102 -10.79 2.72 26.41
CA LEU A 102 -11.40 3.95 25.90
C LEU A 102 -12.94 3.92 26.07
N PHE A 103 -13.56 2.80 25.74
CA PHE A 103 -15.01 2.63 25.85
C PHE A 103 -15.47 2.82 27.32
N ASN A 104 -14.78 2.23 28.28
CA ASN A 104 -15.12 2.33 29.69
C ASN A 104 -14.92 3.75 30.27
N HIS A 105 -13.98 4.52 29.71
CA HIS A 105 -13.66 5.88 30.18
C HIS A 105 -14.31 7.00 29.36
N GLN A 106 -15.10 6.68 28.34
CA GLN A 106 -15.66 7.68 27.43
C GLN A 106 -16.58 8.74 28.08
N ASN A 107 -17.15 8.42 29.23
CA ASN A 107 -18.07 9.30 29.99
C ASN A 107 -17.51 9.67 31.37
N ASP A 108 -16.21 9.45 31.60
CA ASP A 108 -15.57 9.79 32.87
C ASP A 108 -15.07 11.24 32.86
N ASP A 109 -15.94 12.16 33.27
CA ASP A 109 -15.61 13.59 33.35
C ASP A 109 -14.66 13.92 34.53
N SER A 110 -14.35 12.93 35.41
CA SER A 110 -13.41 13.10 36.52
C SER A 110 -11.95 12.91 36.13
N MET A 111 -11.69 12.39 34.92
CA MET A 111 -10.31 12.18 34.46
C MET A 111 -9.54 13.50 34.36
N LYS A 112 -8.28 13.43 34.79
CA LYS A 112 -7.36 14.57 34.73
C LYS A 112 -6.03 14.16 34.11
N LYS A 113 -5.42 15.11 33.43
CA LYS A 113 -4.02 14.99 32.98
C LYS A 113 -3.04 15.03 34.13
N ALA A 114 -1.78 14.73 33.89
CA ALA A 114 -0.72 14.76 34.88
C ALA A 114 -0.54 16.15 35.57
N ASP A 115 -0.91 17.23 34.84
CA ASP A 115 -0.88 18.61 35.36
C ASP A 115 -2.13 19.01 36.16
N GLY A 116 -3.10 18.07 36.32
CA GLY A 116 -4.35 18.29 37.05
C GLY A 116 -5.47 18.96 36.23
N THR A 117 -5.24 19.30 34.95
CA THR A 117 -6.29 19.83 34.04
C THR A 117 -7.29 18.75 33.63
N PRO A 118 -8.55 19.10 33.29
CA PRO A 118 -9.52 18.14 32.77
C PRO A 118 -8.97 17.39 31.57
N TYR A 119 -9.32 16.10 31.46
CA TYR A 119 -8.93 15.26 30.34
C TYR A 119 -10.17 14.86 29.51
N PRO A 120 -10.64 15.70 28.57
CA PRO A 120 -11.81 15.40 27.79
C PRO A 120 -11.58 14.18 26.89
N PHE A 121 -12.63 13.41 26.64
CA PHE A 121 -12.52 12.12 25.96
C PHE A 121 -11.84 12.18 24.59
N HIS A 122 -12.05 13.24 23.82
CA HIS A 122 -11.38 13.37 22.51
C HIS A 122 -9.86 13.50 22.65
N GLU A 123 -9.35 14.15 23.72
CA GLU A 123 -7.91 14.24 23.97
C GLU A 123 -7.36 12.89 24.42
N LEU A 124 -8.08 12.16 25.30
CA LEU A 124 -7.71 10.79 25.70
C LEU A 124 -7.62 9.87 24.46
N PHE A 125 -8.59 9.97 23.54
CA PHE A 125 -8.60 9.17 22.33
C PHE A 125 -7.42 9.51 21.41
N ASP A 126 -7.18 10.80 21.13
CA ASP A 126 -6.09 11.29 20.31
C ASP A 126 -4.72 10.93 20.88
N ASP A 127 -4.53 11.14 22.20
CA ASP A 127 -3.28 10.79 22.88
C ASP A 127 -3.03 9.28 22.87
N THR A 128 -4.06 8.45 22.97
CA THR A 128 -3.96 6.99 22.82
C THR A 128 -3.42 6.63 21.43
N LEU A 129 -3.96 7.19 20.36
CA LEU A 129 -3.47 6.92 19.00
C LEU A 129 -2.01 7.36 18.83
N VAL A 130 -1.68 8.55 19.30
CA VAL A 130 -0.32 9.09 19.24
C VAL A 130 0.66 8.27 20.08
N ASP A 131 0.25 7.80 21.28
CA ASP A 131 1.10 6.96 22.12
C ASP A 131 1.35 5.59 21.48
N ILE A 132 0.33 4.95 20.89
CA ILE A 132 0.51 3.72 20.09
C ILE A 132 1.53 3.94 18.97
N ALA A 133 1.42 5.05 18.23
CA ALA A 133 2.34 5.36 17.14
C ALA A 133 3.78 5.57 17.63
N ASN A 134 3.96 6.27 18.75
CA ASN A 134 5.27 6.51 19.35
C ASN A 134 5.88 5.22 19.94
N TYR A 135 5.07 4.39 20.59
CA TYR A 135 5.50 3.14 21.21
C TYR A 135 5.96 2.11 20.16
N ASN A 136 5.45 2.21 18.94
CA ASN A 136 5.77 1.33 17.82
C ASN A 136 6.53 2.02 16.68
N LEU A 137 7.18 3.16 16.94
CA LEU A 137 7.80 3.99 15.92
C LEU A 137 8.83 3.25 15.06
N ASP A 138 9.61 2.36 15.65
CA ASP A 138 10.66 1.63 14.95
C ASP A 138 10.12 0.55 14.00
N ILE A 139 8.91 0.06 14.26
CA ILE A 139 8.29 -1.01 13.48
C ILE A 139 7.39 -0.43 12.39
N PHE A 140 6.57 0.57 12.73
CA PHE A 140 5.48 1.05 11.88
C PHE A 140 5.69 2.41 11.23
N SER A 141 6.86 3.02 11.36
CA SER A 141 7.16 4.28 10.68
C SER A 141 7.62 4.05 9.24
N VAL A 142 7.38 5.07 8.40
CA VAL A 142 7.84 5.12 7.00
C VAL A 142 8.91 6.19 6.87
N GLN A 143 9.90 5.95 6.03
CA GLN A 143 10.97 6.91 5.76
C GLN A 143 10.50 7.99 4.77
N THR A 144 10.91 9.22 5.03
CA THR A 144 10.81 10.32 4.06
C THR A 144 12.19 10.67 3.52
N GLY A 145 12.22 11.47 2.46
CA GLY A 145 13.48 12.02 1.93
C GLY A 145 14.25 12.90 2.92
N SER A 146 13.62 13.35 4.01
CA SER A 146 14.15 14.32 5.00
C SER A 146 14.54 13.71 6.35
N GLU A 147 14.81 12.43 6.45
CA GLU A 147 15.08 11.71 7.71
C GLU A 147 13.91 11.72 8.73
N GLU A 148 12.85 12.46 8.49
CA GLU A 148 11.65 12.44 9.33
C GLU A 148 10.87 11.14 9.13
N LYS A 149 10.45 10.54 10.24
CA LYS A 149 9.61 9.34 10.23
C LYS A 149 8.13 9.73 10.24
N ILE A 150 7.36 9.25 9.26
CA ILE A 150 5.90 9.40 9.26
C ILE A 150 5.32 8.41 10.26
N LYS A 151 4.67 8.95 11.30
CA LYS A 151 4.01 8.16 12.35
C LYS A 151 2.79 7.41 11.80
N LEU A 152 2.41 6.33 12.50
CA LEU A 152 1.27 5.50 12.12
C LEU A 152 -0.06 6.22 12.32
N PHE A 153 -0.19 6.96 13.41
CA PHE A 153 -1.41 7.68 13.80
C PHE A 153 -1.12 9.14 14.10
N GLU A 154 -2.14 9.96 13.89
CA GLU A 154 -2.23 11.36 14.26
C GLU A 154 -3.57 11.63 14.96
N PRO A 155 -3.73 12.75 15.69
CA PRO A 155 -4.99 13.11 16.34
C PRO A 155 -6.15 13.18 15.34
N ILE A 156 -7.21 12.39 15.54
CA ILE A 156 -8.36 12.39 14.62
C ILE A 156 -9.36 13.51 14.93
N SER A 157 -9.43 13.97 16.17
CA SER A 157 -10.35 15.04 16.57
C SER A 157 -9.97 16.40 15.96
N GLN A 158 -8.75 16.55 15.44
CA GLN A 158 -8.31 17.77 14.76
C GLN A 158 -9.16 18.11 13.53
N TYR A 159 -9.75 17.11 12.88
CA TYR A 159 -10.61 17.31 11.71
C TYR A 159 -12.01 17.82 12.07
N VAL A 160 -12.44 17.70 13.33
CA VAL A 160 -13.73 18.23 13.83
C VAL A 160 -13.53 19.69 14.25
N ILE A 161 -14.12 20.61 13.50
CA ILE A 161 -13.92 22.06 13.69
C ILE A 161 -14.51 22.55 15.02
N GLU A 162 -15.74 22.12 15.36
CA GLU A 162 -16.44 22.56 16.56
C GLU A 162 -15.95 21.80 17.79
N THR A 163 -15.27 22.47 18.70
CA THR A 163 -14.70 21.86 19.93
C THR A 163 -15.74 21.06 20.72
N ALA A 164 -16.98 21.56 20.85
CA ALA A 164 -18.04 20.86 21.55
C ALA A 164 -18.45 19.53 20.91
N LYS A 165 -18.17 19.33 19.63
CA LYS A 165 -18.47 18.09 18.89
C LYS A 165 -17.34 17.06 18.93
N LYS A 166 -16.12 17.41 19.35
CA LYS A 166 -14.96 16.51 19.32
C LYS A 166 -15.16 15.26 20.19
N SER A 167 -15.52 15.43 21.48
CA SER A 167 -15.77 14.27 22.35
C SER A 167 -17.00 13.45 21.93
N PRO A 168 -18.14 14.03 21.53
CA PRO A 168 -19.25 13.28 20.94
C PRO A 168 -18.85 12.48 19.71
N PHE A 169 -18.02 13.05 18.82
CA PHE A 169 -17.51 12.36 17.64
C PHE A 169 -16.66 11.12 18.03
N CYS A 170 -15.68 11.31 18.93
CA CYS A 170 -14.84 10.21 19.40
C CYS A 170 -15.64 9.12 20.12
N ARG A 171 -16.72 9.50 20.88
CA ARG A 171 -17.63 8.52 21.49
C ARG A 171 -18.39 7.71 20.43
N ALA A 172 -18.87 8.35 19.38
CA ALA A 172 -19.55 7.63 18.29
C ALA A 172 -18.62 6.61 17.62
N ILE A 173 -17.35 6.99 17.40
CA ILE A 173 -16.35 6.09 16.86
C ILE A 173 -16.09 4.90 17.79
N ILE A 174 -15.77 5.14 19.06
CA ILE A 174 -15.41 4.04 19.98
C ILE A 174 -16.57 3.08 20.22
N ASN A 175 -17.80 3.59 20.32
CA ASN A 175 -19.00 2.76 20.43
C ASN A 175 -19.16 1.83 19.22
N LYS A 176 -18.75 2.27 18.03
CA LYS A 176 -18.82 1.43 16.84
C LYS A 176 -17.72 0.37 16.82
N LEU A 177 -16.52 0.70 17.30
CA LEU A 177 -15.40 -0.24 17.30
C LEU A 177 -15.59 -1.42 18.24
N VAL A 178 -16.27 -1.25 19.39
CA VAL A 178 -16.52 -2.34 20.34
C VAL A 178 -17.52 -3.39 19.85
N GLU A 179 -18.38 -3.02 18.87
CA GLU A 179 -19.37 -3.92 18.28
C GLU A 179 -18.79 -4.95 17.29
N PHE A 180 -17.52 -4.78 16.90
CA PHE A 180 -16.89 -5.56 15.85
C PHE A 180 -15.61 -6.26 16.34
N SER A 181 -15.26 -7.42 15.74
CA SER A 181 -14.00 -8.13 15.97
C SER A 181 -13.45 -8.72 14.69
N PHE A 182 -12.13 -8.59 14.50
CA PHE A 182 -11.37 -9.26 13.44
C PHE A 182 -10.85 -10.64 13.85
N ALA A 183 -11.04 -11.09 15.10
CA ALA A 183 -10.42 -12.31 15.61
C ALA A 183 -10.61 -13.55 14.71
N GLU A 184 -11.80 -13.70 14.10
CA GLU A 184 -12.14 -14.83 13.24
C GLU A 184 -11.47 -14.79 11.84
N VAL A 185 -10.80 -13.69 11.46
CA VAL A 185 -10.25 -13.53 10.11
C VAL A 185 -8.74 -13.56 10.02
N PHE A 186 -8.02 -13.55 11.14
CA PHE A 186 -6.56 -13.55 11.13
C PHE A 186 -5.93 -14.85 10.57
N GLU A 187 -6.69 -15.93 10.50
CA GLU A 187 -6.29 -17.17 9.83
C GLU A 187 -6.62 -17.19 8.33
N GLN A 188 -7.34 -16.16 7.86
CA GLN A 188 -7.73 -16.05 6.46
C GLN A 188 -6.55 -15.61 5.61
N LYS A 189 -6.58 -16.01 4.33
CA LYS A 189 -5.55 -15.65 3.36
C LYS A 189 -5.79 -14.24 2.77
N TYR A 190 -4.80 -13.77 2.03
CA TYR A 190 -4.70 -12.53 1.28
C TYR A 190 -6.02 -11.97 0.70
N ASP A 191 -6.89 -12.82 0.13
CA ASP A 191 -8.10 -12.38 -0.57
C ASP A 191 -9.08 -11.56 0.30
N PHE A 192 -9.19 -11.85 1.59
CA PHE A 192 -10.09 -11.13 2.49
C PHE A 192 -9.64 -9.68 2.65
N PHE A 193 -8.40 -9.46 3.11
CA PHE A 193 -7.91 -8.11 3.40
C PHE A 193 -7.73 -7.27 2.13
N SER A 194 -7.40 -7.88 1.00
CA SER A 194 -7.34 -7.19 -0.29
C SER A 194 -8.73 -6.67 -0.71
N GLN A 195 -9.78 -7.47 -0.56
CA GLN A 195 -11.16 -7.04 -0.85
C GLN A 195 -11.64 -5.94 0.11
N ILE A 196 -11.30 -6.04 1.39
CA ILE A 196 -11.66 -5.02 2.38
C ILE A 196 -10.90 -3.74 2.13
N PHE A 197 -9.61 -3.81 1.78
CA PHE A 197 -8.83 -2.65 1.41
C PHE A 197 -9.42 -1.93 0.18
N GLU A 198 -9.77 -2.67 -0.88
CA GLU A 198 -10.44 -2.08 -2.04
C GLU A 198 -11.75 -1.39 -1.67
N TYR A 199 -12.56 -2.01 -0.81
CA TYR A 199 -13.82 -1.43 -0.34
C TYR A 199 -13.58 -0.16 0.46
N LEU A 200 -12.60 -0.17 1.35
CA LEU A 200 -12.22 0.97 2.20
C LEU A 200 -11.84 2.20 1.37
N ILE A 201 -11.05 1.99 0.29
CA ILE A 201 -10.54 3.09 -0.53
C ILE A 201 -11.40 3.43 -1.75
N LYS A 202 -12.46 2.65 -2.03
CA LYS A 202 -13.28 2.74 -3.24
C LYS A 202 -13.78 4.15 -3.52
N ASP A 203 -14.33 4.82 -2.52
CA ASP A 203 -14.92 6.16 -2.69
C ASP A 203 -13.83 7.23 -2.79
N TYR A 204 -12.69 7.01 -2.15
CA TYR A 204 -11.55 7.92 -2.16
C TYR A 204 -10.73 7.82 -3.45
N ASN A 205 -10.82 6.71 -4.18
CA ASN A 205 -10.22 6.57 -5.51
C ASN A 205 -10.94 7.41 -6.57
N LYS A 206 -12.22 7.74 -6.39
CA LYS A 206 -12.96 8.61 -7.33
C LYS A 206 -12.47 10.07 -7.30
N ASP A 207 -12.05 10.55 -6.14
CA ASP A 207 -11.49 11.89 -5.96
C ASP A 207 -10.06 12.01 -6.48
N PHE A 208 -9.42 10.89 -6.83
CA PHE A 208 -8.06 10.89 -7.39
C PHE A 208 -7.96 11.53 -8.77
N GLY A 209 -9.08 11.81 -9.48
CA GLY A 209 -9.05 12.45 -10.78
C GLY A 209 -8.00 11.84 -11.72
N LYS A 210 -6.89 12.54 -11.92
CA LYS A 210 -5.74 12.04 -12.71
C LYS A 210 -5.03 10.82 -12.08
N TYR A 211 -5.18 10.54 -10.80
CA TYR A 211 -4.50 9.42 -10.11
C TYR A 211 -5.25 8.09 -10.16
N ALA A 212 -6.56 8.10 -10.48
CA ALA A 212 -7.30 6.87 -10.76
C ALA A 212 -6.75 6.14 -12.01
N GLU A 213 -5.94 6.83 -12.81
CA GLU A 213 -5.25 6.26 -13.98
C GLU A 213 -4.24 5.17 -13.62
N TYR A 214 -3.77 5.12 -12.37
CA TYR A 214 -2.66 4.25 -11.96
C TYR A 214 -3.07 3.08 -11.05
N TYR A 215 -4.37 2.93 -10.79
CA TYR A 215 -4.86 1.77 -10.05
C TYR A 215 -4.79 0.51 -10.91
N THR A 216 -4.02 -0.47 -10.46
CA THR A 216 -3.93 -1.77 -11.11
C THR A 216 -5.01 -2.70 -10.56
N PRO A 217 -5.92 -3.25 -11.38
CA PRO A 217 -6.89 -4.24 -10.91
C PRO A 217 -6.20 -5.48 -10.32
N HIS A 218 -6.72 -6.00 -9.20
CA HIS A 218 -6.16 -7.19 -8.54
C HIS A 218 -6.01 -8.38 -9.48
N THR A 219 -7.02 -8.66 -10.30
CA THR A 219 -6.95 -9.76 -11.28
C THR A 219 -5.72 -9.65 -12.20
N ILE A 220 -5.36 -8.42 -12.61
CA ILE A 220 -4.17 -8.20 -13.44
C ILE A 220 -2.89 -8.41 -12.63
N ALA A 221 -2.87 -7.93 -11.39
CA ALA A 221 -1.73 -8.12 -10.50
C ALA A 221 -1.48 -9.60 -10.21
N ASP A 222 -2.53 -10.37 -9.97
CA ASP A 222 -2.46 -11.82 -9.74
C ASP A 222 -1.96 -12.58 -10.98
N ILE A 223 -2.45 -12.22 -12.17
CA ILE A 223 -1.96 -12.80 -13.43
C ILE A 223 -0.47 -12.53 -13.60
N ILE A 224 -0.03 -11.27 -13.37
CA ILE A 224 1.39 -10.90 -13.46
C ILE A 224 2.21 -11.72 -12.47
N ALA A 225 1.77 -11.81 -11.21
CA ALA A 225 2.47 -12.54 -10.16
C ALA A 225 2.64 -14.03 -10.51
N ARG A 226 1.57 -14.69 -10.97
CA ARG A 226 1.60 -16.11 -11.38
C ARG A 226 2.49 -16.37 -12.59
N ILE A 227 2.61 -15.41 -13.51
CA ILE A 227 3.52 -15.53 -14.66
C ILE A 227 4.98 -15.36 -14.20
N MET A 228 5.26 -14.42 -13.30
CA MET A 228 6.61 -14.09 -12.88
C MET A 228 7.20 -15.10 -11.89
N VAL A 229 6.39 -15.62 -10.98
CA VAL A 229 6.83 -16.52 -9.91
C VAL A 229 6.56 -17.96 -10.31
N GLN A 230 7.62 -18.70 -10.63
CA GLN A 230 7.56 -20.09 -11.03
C GLN A 230 8.37 -20.93 -10.04
N GLY A 231 7.72 -21.90 -9.40
CA GLY A 231 8.31 -22.73 -8.37
C GLY A 231 8.49 -22.06 -7.00
N GLU A 232 9.24 -22.70 -6.13
CA GLU A 232 9.53 -22.18 -4.79
C GLU A 232 10.57 -21.08 -4.85
N VAL A 233 10.29 -19.97 -4.17
CA VAL A 233 11.17 -18.79 -4.09
C VAL A 233 11.33 -18.41 -2.63
N THR A 234 12.57 -18.16 -2.19
CA THR A 234 12.89 -17.75 -0.82
C THR A 234 13.81 -16.55 -0.80
N ASN A 235 13.68 -15.70 0.22
CA ASN A 235 14.49 -14.49 0.42
C ASN A 235 14.49 -13.54 -0.79
N ALA A 236 13.36 -13.45 -1.48
CA ALA A 236 13.22 -12.61 -2.66
C ALA A 236 13.15 -11.13 -2.32
N THR A 237 13.74 -10.30 -3.17
CA THR A 237 13.55 -8.85 -3.13
C THR A 237 12.56 -8.44 -4.22
N VAL A 238 11.48 -7.76 -3.81
CA VAL A 238 10.40 -7.27 -4.68
C VAL A 238 10.44 -5.75 -4.69
N TYR A 239 10.40 -5.12 -5.86
CA TYR A 239 10.48 -3.67 -5.99
C TYR A 239 9.42 -3.09 -6.94
N ASP A 240 8.85 -1.96 -6.53
CA ASP A 240 8.04 -1.10 -7.41
C ASP A 240 8.48 0.37 -7.26
N PRO A 241 9.04 1.00 -8.32
CA PRO A 241 9.49 2.39 -8.31
C PRO A 241 8.37 3.42 -8.42
N ALA A 242 7.11 3.01 -8.62
CA ALA A 242 5.91 3.84 -8.71
C ALA A 242 4.73 3.07 -8.11
N ALA A 243 4.85 2.75 -6.81
CA ALA A 243 4.12 1.67 -6.17
C ALA A 243 2.61 1.92 -6.00
N GLY A 244 2.16 3.19 -6.02
CA GLY A 244 0.78 3.51 -5.76
C GLY A 244 0.31 2.93 -4.42
N SER A 245 -0.81 2.23 -4.40
CA SER A 245 -1.33 1.51 -3.21
C SER A 245 -0.68 0.14 -2.96
N GLY A 246 0.29 -0.29 -3.78
CA GLY A 246 1.04 -1.52 -3.61
C GLY A 246 0.41 -2.79 -4.18
N THR A 247 -0.65 -2.71 -4.96
CA THR A 247 -1.38 -3.88 -5.47
C THR A 247 -0.48 -4.89 -6.19
N LEU A 248 0.46 -4.42 -7.01
CA LEU A 248 1.38 -5.30 -7.75
C LEU A 248 2.39 -6.01 -6.84
N VAL A 249 3.02 -5.29 -5.92
CA VAL A 249 4.01 -5.89 -5.01
C VAL A 249 3.37 -6.86 -4.02
N LEU A 250 2.12 -6.59 -3.61
CA LEU A 250 1.36 -7.48 -2.74
C LEU A 250 0.98 -8.79 -3.43
N ALA A 251 0.54 -8.73 -4.70
CA ALA A 251 0.26 -9.92 -5.47
C ALA A 251 1.51 -10.81 -5.64
N LEU A 252 2.69 -10.19 -5.86
CA LEU A 252 3.96 -10.93 -5.89
C LEU A 252 4.30 -11.53 -4.53
N ALA A 253 4.19 -10.75 -3.45
CA ALA A 253 4.48 -11.23 -2.10
C ALA A 253 3.58 -12.41 -1.72
N HIS A 254 2.30 -12.33 -2.06
CA HIS A 254 1.36 -13.43 -1.85
C HIS A 254 1.74 -14.69 -2.65
N GLN A 255 2.14 -14.54 -3.92
CA GLN A 255 2.53 -15.66 -4.77
C GLN A 255 3.87 -16.29 -4.33
N ILE A 256 4.79 -15.50 -3.77
CA ILE A 256 6.08 -15.96 -3.22
C ILE A 256 5.89 -16.55 -1.82
N GLY A 257 4.96 -15.99 -1.04
CA GLY A 257 4.81 -16.16 0.40
C GLY A 257 5.39 -14.96 1.14
N GLU A 258 4.58 -14.36 2.01
CA GLU A 258 4.87 -13.10 2.69
C GLU A 258 6.18 -13.16 3.50
N ASP A 259 6.45 -14.30 4.14
CA ASP A 259 7.68 -14.53 4.93
C ASP A 259 8.93 -14.82 4.06
N ASN A 260 8.74 -15.05 2.76
CA ASN A 260 9.80 -15.42 1.81
C ASN A 260 10.27 -14.25 0.94
N CYS A 261 9.76 -13.05 1.17
CA CYS A 261 10.16 -11.87 0.42
C CYS A 261 10.25 -10.61 1.27
N THR A 262 11.02 -9.65 0.77
CA THR A 262 11.08 -8.28 1.30
C THR A 262 10.68 -7.32 0.20
N ILE A 263 9.70 -6.46 0.50
CA ILE A 263 9.19 -5.45 -0.43
C ILE A 263 9.96 -4.14 -0.26
N TYR A 264 10.27 -3.53 -1.37
CA TYR A 264 10.86 -2.20 -1.51
C TYR A 264 9.95 -1.37 -2.41
N THR A 265 9.63 -0.16 -2.01
CA THR A 265 8.75 0.72 -2.80
C THR A 265 9.21 2.16 -2.71
N GLN A 266 8.93 2.90 -3.76
CA GLN A 266 9.07 4.35 -3.75
C GLN A 266 7.95 4.97 -4.55
N ASP A 267 7.35 6.04 -4.02
CA ASP A 267 6.28 6.79 -4.68
C ASP A 267 6.30 8.25 -4.23
N ILE A 268 6.03 9.16 -5.14
CA ILE A 268 6.00 10.60 -4.87
C ILE A 268 4.70 11.05 -4.17
N SER A 269 3.65 10.22 -4.20
CA SER A 269 2.35 10.54 -3.63
C SER A 269 2.29 10.16 -2.14
N SER A 270 2.09 11.14 -1.27
CA SER A 270 1.88 10.93 0.16
C SER A 270 0.66 10.02 0.43
N LYS A 271 -0.44 10.27 -0.28
CA LYS A 271 -1.68 9.49 -0.14
C LYS A 271 -1.50 8.04 -0.58
N SER A 272 -0.77 7.79 -1.67
CA SER A 272 -0.41 6.44 -2.11
C SER A 272 0.41 5.71 -1.05
N ASN A 273 1.38 6.38 -0.44
CA ASN A 273 2.19 5.81 0.62
C ASN A 273 1.39 5.48 1.90
N GLU A 274 0.40 6.31 2.26
CA GLU A 274 -0.52 6.01 3.38
C GLU A 274 -1.32 4.73 3.11
N PHE A 275 -1.87 4.58 1.90
CA PHE A 275 -2.60 3.38 1.50
C PHE A 275 -1.70 2.16 1.38
N LEU A 276 -0.51 2.30 0.82
CA LEU A 276 0.47 1.22 0.73
C LEU A 276 0.85 0.72 2.12
N ARG A 277 1.13 1.61 3.07
CA ARG A 277 1.44 1.25 4.46
C ARG A 277 0.31 0.44 5.09
N LEU A 278 -0.93 0.93 4.98
CA LEU A 278 -2.10 0.21 5.47
C LEU A 278 -2.19 -1.19 4.83
N ASN A 279 -2.00 -1.26 3.53
CA ASN A 279 -2.11 -2.50 2.77
C ASN A 279 -1.03 -3.52 3.19
N LEU A 280 0.22 -3.09 3.39
CA LEU A 280 1.30 -3.95 3.90
C LEU A 280 1.00 -4.48 5.31
N ILE A 281 0.46 -3.63 6.20
CA ILE A 281 0.11 -4.04 7.56
C ILE A 281 -1.01 -5.10 7.53
N LEU A 282 -2.07 -4.86 6.76
CA LEU A 282 -3.20 -5.78 6.64
C LEU A 282 -2.80 -7.14 6.04
N ASN A 283 -1.77 -7.17 5.20
CA ASN A 283 -1.27 -8.36 4.54
C ASN A 283 -0.01 -8.97 5.19
N ASN A 284 0.23 -8.68 6.46
CA ASN A 284 1.31 -9.30 7.26
C ASN A 284 2.74 -9.02 6.76
N LEU A 285 2.94 -7.90 6.06
CA LEU A 285 4.21 -7.47 5.46
C LEU A 285 4.85 -6.30 6.22
N VAL A 286 4.62 -6.25 7.54
CA VAL A 286 5.12 -5.18 8.44
C VAL A 286 6.64 -5.05 8.37
N HIS A 287 7.38 -6.16 8.22
CA HIS A 287 8.83 -6.18 8.08
C HIS A 287 9.34 -5.38 6.86
N SER A 288 8.48 -5.10 5.89
CA SER A 288 8.83 -4.32 4.70
C SER A 288 8.54 -2.83 4.84
N LEU A 289 7.90 -2.37 5.92
CA LEU A 289 7.50 -0.96 6.10
C LEU A 289 8.69 0.01 6.09
N SER A 290 9.83 -0.41 6.63
CA SER A 290 11.07 0.39 6.61
C SER A 290 11.62 0.65 5.20
N ASN A 291 11.15 -0.10 4.21
CA ASN A 291 11.53 0.03 2.80
C ASN A 291 10.47 0.77 1.97
N VAL A 292 9.44 1.32 2.60
CA VAL A 292 8.48 2.22 1.94
C VAL A 292 9.06 3.63 1.97
N VAL A 293 9.23 4.24 0.81
CA VAL A 293 9.83 5.56 0.67
C VAL A 293 8.89 6.53 -0.03
N HIS A 294 8.69 7.70 0.58
CA HIS A 294 7.98 8.84 0.00
C HIS A 294 9.00 9.81 -0.59
N ASP A 295 9.31 9.67 -1.88
CA ASP A 295 10.20 10.57 -2.62
C ASP A 295 10.11 10.32 -4.13
N ASP A 296 10.64 11.25 -4.94
CA ASP A 296 10.71 11.11 -6.40
C ASP A 296 11.78 10.08 -6.80
N THR A 297 11.33 8.94 -7.32
CA THR A 297 12.21 7.82 -7.74
C THR A 297 13.22 8.23 -8.81
N LEU A 298 12.86 9.11 -9.72
CA LEU A 298 13.72 9.46 -10.85
C LEU A 298 14.85 10.40 -10.41
N ILE A 299 14.55 11.34 -9.53
CA ILE A 299 15.50 12.36 -9.05
C ILE A 299 16.27 11.87 -7.83
N ALA A 300 15.56 11.24 -6.87
CA ALA A 300 16.08 10.87 -5.57
C ALA A 300 15.77 9.41 -5.23
N PRO A 301 16.29 8.42 -6.00
CA PRO A 301 16.13 7.02 -5.67
C PRO A 301 16.84 6.71 -4.35
N ARG A 302 16.09 6.18 -3.37
CA ARG A 302 16.57 5.99 -1.98
C ARG A 302 17.02 4.57 -1.66
N HIS A 303 16.64 3.60 -2.48
CA HIS A 303 17.10 2.23 -2.28
C HIS A 303 18.51 2.06 -2.80
N LEU A 304 19.47 2.04 -1.88
CA LEU A 304 20.89 1.92 -2.17
C LEU A 304 21.38 0.50 -1.90
N ASN A 305 22.46 0.12 -2.58
CA ASN A 305 23.16 -1.11 -2.28
C ASN A 305 23.78 -1.07 -0.85
N PRO A 306 24.20 -2.21 -0.27
CA PRO A 306 24.78 -2.25 1.08
C PRO A 306 25.97 -1.32 1.29
N GLN A 307 26.75 -1.06 0.24
CA GLN A 307 27.93 -0.17 0.26
C GLN A 307 27.54 1.32 0.12
N LYS A 308 26.26 1.63 -0.13
CA LYS A 308 25.73 2.98 -0.34
C LYS A 308 26.41 3.78 -1.47
N ASN A 309 27.06 3.11 -2.41
CA ASN A 309 27.76 3.70 -3.54
C ASN A 309 27.02 3.55 -4.88
N GLY A 310 25.84 2.93 -4.88
CA GLY A 310 24.98 2.74 -6.04
C GLY A 310 23.57 2.30 -5.65
N LEU A 311 22.70 2.18 -6.65
CA LEU A 311 21.33 1.71 -6.40
C LEU A 311 21.30 0.21 -6.12
N ALA A 312 20.36 -0.20 -5.28
CA ALA A 312 20.05 -1.60 -5.03
C ALA A 312 19.59 -2.30 -6.32
N LYS A 313 19.74 -3.61 -6.35
CA LYS A 313 19.28 -4.49 -7.41
C LYS A 313 18.26 -5.47 -6.84
N PHE A 314 17.25 -5.81 -7.65
CA PHE A 314 16.10 -6.56 -7.20
C PHE A 314 15.83 -7.77 -8.10
N GLN A 315 15.37 -8.85 -7.47
CA GLN A 315 15.05 -10.10 -8.18
C GLN A 315 13.71 -10.00 -8.91
N TYR A 316 12.72 -9.32 -8.33
CA TYR A 316 11.41 -9.11 -8.93
C TYR A 316 11.08 -7.62 -8.93
N ILE A 317 10.79 -7.10 -10.12
CA ILE A 317 10.33 -5.71 -10.25
C ILE A 317 9.00 -5.70 -10.97
N VAL A 318 8.02 -5.04 -10.40
CA VAL A 318 6.72 -4.81 -11.03
C VAL A 318 6.41 -3.34 -11.01
N SER A 319 5.77 -2.82 -12.05
CA SER A 319 5.32 -1.43 -12.03
C SER A 319 4.25 -1.15 -13.06
N ASN A 320 3.29 -0.34 -12.67
CA ASN A 320 2.38 0.39 -13.54
C ASN A 320 2.67 1.89 -13.41
N PRO A 321 3.77 2.38 -14.02
CA PRO A 321 4.20 3.76 -13.83
C PRO A 321 3.28 4.75 -14.54
N PRO A 322 3.27 6.04 -14.14
CA PRO A 322 2.59 7.07 -14.89
C PRO A 322 3.11 7.11 -16.33
N PHE A 323 2.19 7.24 -17.31
CA PHE A 323 2.59 7.27 -18.73
C PHE A 323 3.14 8.64 -19.12
N ASN A 324 2.47 9.69 -18.66
CA ASN A 324 2.83 11.07 -18.96
C ASN A 324 2.82 11.90 -17.68
N MET A 325 3.82 12.75 -17.53
CA MET A 325 3.92 13.69 -16.40
C MET A 325 4.86 14.82 -16.79
N ASP A 326 4.61 16.04 -16.32
CA ASP A 326 5.55 17.14 -16.45
C ASP A 326 6.74 16.93 -15.49
N PHE A 327 7.92 16.71 -16.04
CA PHE A 327 9.20 16.70 -15.33
C PHE A 327 10.20 17.64 -16.00
N SER A 328 9.71 18.67 -16.70
CA SER A 328 10.51 19.61 -17.45
C SER A 328 11.57 20.32 -16.60
N ASP A 329 11.26 20.63 -15.34
CA ASP A 329 12.17 21.30 -14.42
C ASP A 329 13.40 20.44 -14.07
N ASN A 330 13.25 19.13 -14.09
CA ASN A 330 14.30 18.16 -13.78
C ASN A 330 14.95 17.52 -15.01
N ARG A 331 14.45 17.83 -16.19
CA ARG A 331 14.85 17.17 -17.45
C ARG A 331 16.35 17.25 -17.71
N GLU A 332 16.95 18.44 -17.55
CA GLU A 332 18.39 18.65 -17.80
C GLU A 332 19.25 17.93 -16.75
N THR A 333 18.81 17.91 -15.49
CA THR A 333 19.47 17.15 -14.42
C THR A 333 19.49 15.66 -14.77
N LEU A 334 18.35 15.09 -15.19
CA LEU A 334 18.23 13.68 -15.55
C LEU A 334 19.01 13.32 -16.83
N ALA A 335 19.22 14.28 -17.74
CA ALA A 335 20.04 14.10 -18.94
C ALA A 335 21.55 14.21 -18.67
N GLY A 336 21.95 14.60 -17.46
CA GLY A 336 23.33 14.76 -17.07
C GLY A 336 24.13 13.45 -17.06
N GLU A 337 25.45 13.55 -17.20
CA GLU A 337 26.37 12.40 -17.30
C GLU A 337 26.23 11.43 -16.10
N LYS A 338 26.00 11.94 -14.90
CA LYS A 338 25.77 11.15 -13.67
C LYS A 338 24.68 10.09 -13.84
N TYR A 339 23.67 10.36 -14.66
CA TYR A 339 22.51 9.49 -14.85
C TYR A 339 22.56 8.69 -16.16
N SER A 340 23.59 8.88 -17.00
CA SER A 340 23.69 8.29 -18.35
C SER A 340 23.63 6.76 -18.36
N SER A 341 24.21 6.10 -17.36
CA SER A 341 24.14 4.63 -17.22
C SER A 341 22.73 4.14 -16.87
N ARG A 342 21.97 4.93 -16.11
CA ARG A 342 20.58 4.61 -15.74
C ARG A 342 19.61 4.93 -16.88
N PHE A 343 19.81 6.07 -17.56
CA PHE A 343 18.98 6.53 -18.68
C PHE A 343 19.70 6.38 -20.03
N PHE A 344 20.14 5.16 -20.30
CA PHE A 344 21.01 4.79 -21.42
C PHE A 344 20.43 5.10 -22.80
N ALA A 345 19.09 5.14 -22.94
CA ALA A 345 18.40 5.48 -24.19
C ALA A 345 18.15 6.98 -24.36
N GLY A 346 18.40 7.77 -23.30
CA GLY A 346 18.20 9.20 -23.24
C GLY A 346 16.96 9.62 -22.47
N VAL A 347 16.74 10.93 -22.38
CA VAL A 347 15.64 11.60 -21.65
C VAL A 347 14.69 12.26 -22.66
N PRO A 348 13.35 12.08 -22.54
CA PRO A 348 12.36 12.70 -23.42
C PRO A 348 12.54 14.22 -23.52
N ASN A 349 12.30 14.77 -24.71
CA ASN A 349 12.30 16.20 -24.93
C ASN A 349 11.07 16.88 -24.30
N ILE A 350 11.21 18.15 -23.96
CA ILE A 350 10.10 18.96 -23.46
C ILE A 350 9.21 19.34 -24.66
N PRO A 351 7.92 18.97 -24.67
CA PRO A 351 7.00 19.37 -25.73
C PRO A 351 6.71 20.87 -25.71
N ASN A 352 6.59 21.48 -26.90
CA ASN A 352 6.37 22.93 -27.01
C ASN A 352 4.99 23.40 -26.52
N LYS A 353 3.97 22.53 -26.54
CA LYS A 353 2.59 22.90 -26.23
C LYS A 353 2.09 22.43 -24.88
N ASP A 354 2.45 21.21 -24.49
CA ASP A 354 1.92 20.58 -23.27
C ASP A 354 3.02 19.76 -22.60
N LYS A 355 3.62 20.34 -21.56
CA LYS A 355 4.66 19.69 -20.78
C LYS A 355 4.15 18.44 -20.05
N SER A 356 2.84 18.40 -19.71
CA SER A 356 2.25 17.24 -19.04
C SER A 356 2.21 15.97 -19.93
N SER A 357 2.44 16.13 -21.24
CA SER A 357 2.54 15.01 -22.19
C SER A 357 3.93 14.37 -22.29
N MET A 358 4.91 14.78 -21.46
CA MET A 358 6.23 14.16 -21.43
C MET A 358 6.12 12.67 -21.03
N ALA A 359 6.65 11.78 -21.88
CA ALA A 359 6.55 10.34 -21.70
C ALA A 359 7.43 9.82 -20.56
N VAL A 360 7.02 10.07 -19.32
CA VAL A 360 7.76 9.71 -18.10
C VAL A 360 7.94 8.21 -17.93
N TYR A 361 7.01 7.37 -18.45
CA TYR A 361 7.13 5.92 -18.40
C TYR A 361 8.43 5.41 -19.04
N LEU A 362 8.99 6.12 -20.02
CA LEU A 362 10.27 5.77 -20.64
C LEU A 362 11.45 5.91 -19.65
N MET A 363 11.34 6.82 -18.69
CA MET A 363 12.32 6.97 -17.61
C MET A 363 12.19 5.84 -16.59
N PHE A 364 10.95 5.50 -16.18
CA PHE A 364 10.70 4.36 -15.29
C PHE A 364 11.14 3.04 -15.91
N LEU A 365 10.88 2.82 -17.21
CA LEU A 365 11.30 1.60 -17.89
C LEU A 365 12.83 1.44 -17.88
N GLN A 366 13.58 2.51 -18.14
CA GLN A 366 15.04 2.49 -18.07
C GLN A 366 15.54 2.29 -16.63
N HIS A 367 14.90 2.94 -15.65
CA HIS A 367 15.22 2.77 -14.24
C HIS A 367 14.98 1.32 -13.77
N ILE A 368 13.88 0.70 -14.19
CA ILE A 368 13.57 -0.71 -13.90
C ILE A 368 14.64 -1.63 -14.48
N ILE A 369 14.98 -1.49 -15.76
CA ILE A 369 16.03 -2.28 -16.41
C ILE A 369 17.37 -2.14 -15.67
N TYR A 370 17.70 -0.91 -15.27
CA TYR A 370 18.91 -0.62 -14.50
C TYR A 370 18.87 -1.31 -13.12
N SER A 371 17.71 -1.36 -12.47
CA SER A 371 17.52 -1.87 -11.10
C SER A 371 17.33 -3.39 -11.02
N MET A 372 17.19 -4.09 -12.14
CA MET A 372 17.12 -5.56 -12.15
C MET A 372 18.45 -6.17 -11.71
N ASP A 373 18.38 -7.18 -10.86
CA ASP A 373 19.53 -8.01 -10.49
C ASP A 373 20.03 -8.86 -11.68
N THR A 374 21.11 -9.59 -11.51
CA THR A 374 21.71 -10.47 -12.54
C THR A 374 20.77 -11.59 -13.00
N ASN A 375 19.92 -12.09 -12.11
CA ASN A 375 18.83 -13.04 -12.36
C ASN A 375 17.44 -12.41 -12.27
N GLY A 376 17.38 -11.07 -12.36
CA GLY A 376 16.16 -10.30 -12.13
C GLY A 376 15.10 -10.51 -13.21
N LYS A 377 13.84 -10.49 -12.75
CA LYS A 377 12.64 -10.50 -13.60
C LYS A 377 11.85 -9.22 -13.41
N ALA A 378 11.21 -8.73 -14.47
CA ALA A 378 10.35 -7.56 -14.36
C ALA A 378 9.08 -7.71 -15.19
N ALA A 379 7.97 -7.12 -14.71
CA ALA A 379 6.75 -6.94 -15.47
C ALA A 379 6.32 -5.46 -15.41
N ILE A 380 6.13 -4.87 -16.58
CA ILE A 380 5.91 -3.42 -16.69
C ILE A 380 4.73 -3.15 -17.58
N VAL A 381 3.78 -2.35 -17.09
CA VAL A 381 2.65 -1.85 -17.89
C VAL A 381 3.12 -0.65 -18.71
N VAL A 382 2.90 -0.70 -20.02
CA VAL A 382 3.31 0.35 -20.95
C VAL A 382 2.19 0.68 -21.93
N PRO A 383 2.12 1.91 -22.46
CA PRO A 383 1.24 2.20 -23.61
C PRO A 383 1.60 1.30 -24.79
N THR A 384 0.60 0.73 -25.49
CA THR A 384 0.86 -0.16 -26.64
C THR A 384 1.68 0.51 -27.74
N GLY A 385 1.58 1.83 -27.88
CA GLY A 385 2.42 2.63 -28.79
C GLY A 385 3.92 2.50 -28.57
N PHE A 386 4.36 2.13 -27.35
CA PHE A 386 5.77 1.81 -27.06
C PHE A 386 6.28 0.65 -27.94
N LEU A 387 5.45 -0.35 -28.21
CA LEU A 387 5.83 -1.53 -28.99
C LEU A 387 6.08 -1.23 -30.48
N THR A 388 5.40 -0.21 -31.01
CA THR A 388 5.37 0.08 -32.46
C THR A 388 6.16 1.32 -32.87
N ALA A 389 6.62 2.14 -31.91
CA ALA A 389 7.37 3.36 -32.20
C ALA A 389 8.64 3.07 -33.03
N GLY A 390 8.73 3.65 -34.24
CA GLY A 390 9.79 3.36 -35.22
C GLY A 390 11.14 4.04 -34.95
N SER A 391 11.21 4.98 -34.00
CA SER A 391 12.40 5.79 -33.76
C SER A 391 12.49 6.26 -32.29
N GLY A 392 13.55 7.00 -31.96
CA GLY A 392 13.73 7.67 -30.68
C GLY A 392 14.00 6.73 -29.50
N ILE A 393 13.70 7.21 -28.30
CA ILE A 393 13.95 6.51 -27.03
C ILE A 393 13.23 5.15 -26.95
N PRO A 394 11.95 5.03 -27.33
CA PRO A 394 11.26 3.74 -27.28
C PRO A 394 11.97 2.65 -28.12
N LYS A 395 12.44 2.99 -29.33
CA LYS A 395 13.19 2.07 -30.18
C LYS A 395 14.50 1.64 -29.55
N LYS A 396 15.28 2.60 -28.98
CA LYS A 396 16.56 2.29 -28.31
C LYS A 396 16.37 1.35 -27.12
N ILE A 397 15.32 1.57 -26.33
CA ILE A 397 15.00 0.70 -25.18
C ILE A 397 14.66 -0.72 -25.68
N ARG A 398 13.80 -0.87 -26.69
CA ARG A 398 13.47 -2.19 -27.26
C ARG A 398 14.68 -2.89 -27.85
N GLU A 399 15.53 -2.16 -28.57
CA GLU A 399 16.81 -2.72 -29.08
C GLU A 399 17.70 -3.22 -27.95
N HIS A 400 17.81 -2.48 -26.85
CA HIS A 400 18.57 -2.91 -25.68
C HIS A 400 18.01 -4.19 -25.06
N ILE A 401 16.69 -4.25 -24.85
CA ILE A 401 15.98 -5.41 -24.28
C ILE A 401 16.21 -6.66 -25.17
N VAL A 402 16.04 -6.53 -26.48
CA VAL A 402 16.14 -7.65 -27.42
C VAL A 402 17.59 -8.10 -27.61
N LYS A 403 18.53 -7.17 -27.80
CA LYS A 403 19.96 -7.48 -27.99
C LYS A 403 20.56 -8.20 -26.77
N ASN A 404 20.10 -7.86 -25.57
CA ASN A 404 20.52 -8.50 -24.32
C ASN A 404 19.68 -9.73 -23.94
N ARG A 405 18.79 -10.19 -24.84
CA ARG A 405 17.89 -11.36 -24.61
C ARG A 405 17.07 -11.29 -23.33
N MET A 406 16.68 -10.08 -22.93
CA MET A 406 15.90 -9.87 -21.71
C MET A 406 14.39 -10.03 -21.92
N LEU A 407 13.90 -9.94 -23.17
CA LEU A 407 12.47 -10.03 -23.46
C LEU A 407 11.98 -11.46 -23.28
N ARG A 408 11.10 -11.69 -22.30
CA ARG A 408 10.46 -12.99 -22.07
C ARG A 408 9.07 -13.08 -22.70
N GLY A 409 8.32 -11.99 -22.70
CA GLY A 409 7.00 -11.96 -23.29
C GLY A 409 6.39 -10.56 -23.37
N VAL A 410 5.34 -10.48 -24.19
CA VAL A 410 4.49 -9.29 -24.30
C VAL A 410 3.04 -9.75 -24.37
N VAL A 411 2.19 -9.11 -23.55
CA VAL A 411 0.74 -9.34 -23.55
C VAL A 411 0.03 -8.03 -23.92
N SER A 412 -0.69 -8.01 -25.03
CA SER A 412 -1.59 -6.90 -25.40
C SER A 412 -2.88 -7.04 -24.63
N MET A 413 -3.22 -6.04 -23.82
CA MET A 413 -4.36 -6.09 -22.90
C MET A 413 -5.66 -5.60 -23.56
N PRO A 414 -6.83 -5.99 -23.02
CA PRO A 414 -8.11 -5.44 -23.46
C PRO A 414 -8.19 -3.93 -23.25
N SER A 415 -8.95 -3.24 -24.08
CA SER A 415 -9.23 -1.82 -23.88
C SER A 415 -9.99 -1.59 -22.57
N ASN A 416 -9.76 -0.46 -21.90
CA ASN A 416 -10.42 -0.07 -20.64
C ASN A 416 -10.23 -1.08 -19.49
N ILE A 417 -9.15 -1.84 -19.49
CA ILE A 417 -8.83 -2.76 -18.39
C ILE A 417 -8.34 -1.98 -17.14
N PHE A 418 -7.64 -0.88 -17.36
CA PHE A 418 -7.26 0.08 -16.32
C PHE A 418 -8.30 1.22 -16.35
N ALA A 419 -9.02 1.42 -15.27
CA ALA A 419 -10.34 2.07 -15.18
C ALA A 419 -10.49 3.48 -15.79
N THR A 420 -9.43 4.16 -16.18
CA THR A 420 -9.50 5.60 -16.52
C THR A 420 -8.76 5.99 -17.79
N THR A 421 -8.00 5.09 -18.40
CA THR A 421 -7.26 5.42 -19.61
C THR A 421 -7.94 4.84 -20.84
N GLY A 422 -8.39 5.70 -21.76
CA GLY A 422 -8.73 5.28 -23.13
C GLY A 422 -7.49 4.78 -23.91
N THR A 423 -6.33 4.70 -23.28
CA THR A 423 -5.08 4.24 -23.86
C THR A 423 -5.03 2.71 -23.82
N ASN A 424 -4.78 2.09 -24.96
CA ASN A 424 -4.48 0.67 -25.01
C ASN A 424 -3.12 0.40 -24.36
N VAL A 425 -3.06 -0.58 -23.52
CA VAL A 425 -1.86 -0.95 -22.77
C VAL A 425 -1.39 -2.36 -23.11
N SER A 426 -0.11 -2.58 -22.89
CA SER A 426 0.52 -3.90 -22.97
C SER A 426 1.39 -4.14 -21.74
N ILE A 427 1.58 -5.39 -21.36
CA ILE A 427 2.49 -5.78 -20.29
C ILE A 427 3.72 -6.40 -20.93
N ILE A 428 4.89 -5.90 -20.58
CA ILE A 428 6.18 -6.43 -21.02
C ILE A 428 6.78 -7.23 -19.85
N PHE A 429 7.14 -8.48 -20.13
CA PHE A 429 7.85 -9.35 -19.22
C PHE A 429 9.32 -9.43 -19.61
N LEU A 430 10.20 -9.08 -18.66
CA LEU A 430 11.65 -9.16 -18.81
C LEU A 430 12.20 -10.24 -17.88
N ASP A 431 13.21 -10.97 -18.37
CA ASP A 431 13.94 -11.97 -17.61
C ASP A 431 15.40 -11.97 -18.05
N LYS A 432 16.31 -11.61 -17.15
CA LYS A 432 17.76 -11.60 -17.46
C LYS A 432 18.34 -13.00 -17.62
N GLU A 433 17.60 -14.04 -17.21
CA GLU A 433 17.97 -15.44 -17.43
C GLU A 433 17.29 -16.09 -18.64
N ASN A 434 16.69 -15.31 -19.55
CA ASN A 434 16.10 -15.83 -20.79
C ASN A 434 17.19 -16.36 -21.75
N ARG A 435 17.84 -17.48 -21.37
CA ARG A 435 19.00 -18.04 -22.07
C ARG A 435 18.66 -18.60 -23.45
N ASP A 436 17.48 -19.18 -23.60
CA ASP A 436 16.97 -19.72 -24.88
C ASP A 436 16.54 -18.62 -25.86
N GLY A 437 16.37 -17.38 -25.36
CA GLY A 437 15.95 -16.23 -26.17
C GLY A 437 14.52 -16.33 -26.71
N GLN A 438 13.73 -17.29 -26.22
CA GLN A 438 12.34 -17.42 -26.64
C GLN A 438 11.47 -16.31 -26.07
N VAL A 439 10.54 -15.83 -26.90
CA VAL A 439 9.62 -14.74 -26.56
C VAL A 439 8.19 -15.19 -26.81
N THR A 440 7.34 -15.06 -25.80
CA THR A 440 5.91 -15.30 -25.91
C THR A 440 5.19 -14.00 -26.28
N LEU A 441 4.47 -13.99 -27.38
CA LEU A 441 3.60 -12.86 -27.76
C LEU A 441 2.15 -13.32 -27.61
N MET A 442 1.38 -12.60 -26.79
CA MET A 442 -0.02 -12.91 -26.52
C MET A 442 -0.91 -11.72 -26.84
N ASP A 443 -1.92 -11.95 -27.66
CA ASP A 443 -3.00 -10.99 -27.86
C ASP A 443 -4.20 -11.34 -26.98
N ALA A 444 -4.33 -10.64 -25.88
CA ALA A 444 -5.47 -10.72 -24.95
C ALA A 444 -6.50 -9.60 -25.20
N SER A 445 -6.37 -8.79 -26.25
CA SER A 445 -7.19 -7.58 -26.49
C SER A 445 -8.69 -7.84 -26.59
N LYS A 446 -9.09 -9.09 -26.87
CA LYS A 446 -10.49 -9.52 -27.00
C LYS A 446 -11.03 -10.27 -25.78
N LEU A 447 -10.22 -10.46 -24.74
CA LEU A 447 -10.63 -11.17 -23.53
C LEU A 447 -11.43 -10.25 -22.59
N GLY A 448 -12.23 -10.89 -21.73
CA GLY A 448 -13.02 -10.21 -20.69
C GLY A 448 -14.39 -9.71 -21.17
N THR A 449 -15.18 -9.28 -20.20
CA THR A 449 -16.52 -8.73 -20.39
C THR A 449 -16.50 -7.23 -20.15
N LYS A 450 -17.27 -6.48 -20.92
CA LYS A 450 -17.41 -5.03 -20.77
C LYS A 450 -18.55 -4.72 -19.80
N GLU A 451 -18.24 -4.05 -18.71
CA GLU A 451 -19.21 -3.61 -17.72
C GLU A 451 -19.32 -2.09 -17.71
N LYS A 452 -20.50 -1.57 -17.40
CA LYS A 452 -20.70 -0.13 -17.18
C LYS A 452 -20.33 0.22 -15.74
N VAL A 453 -19.41 1.15 -15.57
CA VAL A 453 -19.09 1.74 -14.26
C VAL A 453 -19.71 3.13 -14.22
N ASP A 454 -20.47 3.43 -13.16
CA ASP A 454 -21.12 4.73 -12.92
C ASP A 454 -21.98 5.26 -14.09
N GLY A 455 -22.59 4.36 -14.88
CA GLY A 455 -23.54 4.69 -15.95
C GLY A 455 -22.92 5.32 -17.22
N LYS A 456 -21.66 5.72 -17.19
CA LYS A 456 -20.99 6.43 -18.30
C LYS A 456 -19.74 5.76 -18.85
N ASN A 457 -18.96 5.08 -18.01
CA ASN A 457 -17.68 4.49 -18.40
C ASN A 457 -17.80 2.98 -18.60
N GLN A 458 -17.13 2.44 -19.62
CA GLN A 458 -16.99 1.00 -19.81
C GLN A 458 -15.68 0.55 -19.17
N ARG A 459 -15.74 -0.48 -18.33
CA ARG A 459 -14.57 -1.20 -17.80
C ARG A 459 -14.57 -2.61 -18.40
N THR A 460 -13.41 -3.13 -18.74
CA THR A 460 -13.26 -4.55 -19.06
C THR A 460 -12.86 -5.30 -17.80
N VAL A 461 -13.56 -6.38 -17.49
CA VAL A 461 -13.28 -7.27 -16.36
C VAL A 461 -12.83 -8.62 -16.91
N LEU A 462 -11.71 -9.11 -16.41
CA LEU A 462 -11.23 -10.48 -16.62
C LEU A 462 -11.74 -11.33 -15.47
N SER A 463 -12.34 -12.47 -15.78
CA SER A 463 -12.83 -13.47 -14.83
C SER A 463 -11.80 -14.58 -14.67
#